data_1b1ff2ff4a8d15f4a8d5cc777b92ecaa
#
_entry.id   1b1ff2ff4a8d15f4a8d5cc777b92ecaa
#
_cell.length_a   1.000
_cell.length_b   1.000
_cell.length_c   1.000
_cell.angle_alpha   90.00
_cell.angle_beta   90.00
_cell.angle_gamma   90.00
#
_symmetry.space_group_name_H-M   'P 1'
#
loop_
_entity.id
_entity.type
_entity.pdbx_description
1 polymer ?
#
loop_
_entity_poly.entity_id
_entity_poly.type
_entity_poly.pdbx_seq_one_letter_code
_entity_poly.pdbx_strand_id
1 'polypeptide(L)'
;IPLNCFFETIGPISLLSSFIFFIAFSLPLSGQDNNNGSIFDRWDKNGDNKLQPSELPPKARPNFNKADSNSDGFISREEDHAFRKKLKNKSKPTTNTQSDEVDLLQNIFYANNDNLRQTLDLLIPKKRKKENLPIIVYIHGGAWKSGNKNQGIRHLSPFVESGHYVGATIGYRLSSESKWPSQIHDCKAAIRWLKGNAEEYGIDIEKIGAFGHSAGGHLVSMLGTSSGVKTLEGSLGQYTKES
;
A
#
# COMPACT_ATOMS: atom_id res chain seq x y z
N ILE A 1 -13.14 -32.91 0.99
CA ILE A 1 -13.29 -32.50 2.41
C ILE A 1 -14.06 -31.19 2.37
N PRO A 2 -15.22 -31.07 3.06
CA PRO A 2 -16.21 -30.04 2.77
C PRO A 2 -15.89 -28.66 3.36
N LEU A 3 -16.20 -27.61 2.59
CA LEU A 3 -16.29 -26.22 3.04
C LEU A 3 -17.44 -26.08 4.06
N ASN A 4 -17.13 -25.70 5.29
CA ASN A 4 -18.13 -25.27 6.24
C ASN A 4 -18.35 -23.76 6.09
N CYS A 5 -19.50 -23.39 5.53
CA CYS A 5 -20.05 -22.05 5.59
C CYS A 5 -20.67 -21.85 6.98
N PHE A 6 -20.11 -20.95 7.78
CA PHE A 6 -20.83 -20.43 8.96
C PHE A 6 -21.70 -19.24 8.51
N PHE A 7 -23.00 -19.44 8.52
CA PHE A 7 -23.99 -18.37 8.48
C PHE A 7 -24.40 -18.08 9.93
N GLU A 8 -24.02 -16.93 10.46
CA GLU A 8 -24.73 -16.37 11.61
C GLU A 8 -25.73 -15.32 11.12
N THR A 9 -26.95 -15.52 11.53
CA THR A 9 -28.13 -14.74 11.20
C THR A 9 -28.09 -13.37 11.85
N ILE A 10 -28.03 -12.32 11.04
CA ILE A 10 -28.29 -10.94 11.45
C ILE A 10 -29.70 -10.58 10.98
N GLY A 11 -30.55 -10.10 11.94
CA GLY A 11 -31.94 -9.73 11.70
C GLY A 11 -32.14 -8.61 10.67
N PRO A 12 -33.39 -8.31 10.28
CA PRO A 12 -33.70 -7.60 9.05
C PRO A 12 -33.38 -6.10 9.13
N ILE A 13 -32.38 -5.68 8.35
CA ILE A 13 -32.16 -4.28 8.01
C ILE A 13 -32.50 -4.10 6.54
N SER A 14 -33.35 -3.10 6.28
CA SER A 14 -34.00 -2.77 5.03
C SER A 14 -33.06 -2.75 3.80
N LEU A 15 -33.56 -3.35 2.72
CA LEU A 15 -33.00 -3.41 1.38
C LEU A 15 -32.62 -2.02 0.83
N LEU A 16 -31.31 -1.78 0.68
CA LEU A 16 -30.76 -0.98 -0.41
C LEU A 16 -29.54 -1.73 -0.93
N SER A 17 -29.67 -2.22 -2.16
CA SER A 17 -28.76 -3.11 -2.85
C SER A 17 -27.34 -2.56 -2.95
N SER A 18 -26.45 -3.09 -2.13
CA SER A 18 -25.01 -2.98 -2.33
C SER A 18 -24.40 -4.36 -2.09
N PHE A 19 -24.08 -5.08 -3.15
CA PHE A 19 -23.33 -6.32 -3.05
C PHE A 19 -21.94 -6.02 -2.50
N ILE A 20 -21.71 -6.38 -1.23
CA ILE A 20 -20.39 -6.33 -0.58
C ILE A 20 -19.81 -7.73 -0.73
N PHE A 21 -18.75 -7.88 -1.54
CA PHE A 21 -17.96 -9.09 -1.60
C PHE A 21 -16.81 -8.98 -0.57
N PHE A 22 -16.87 -9.82 0.45
CA PHE A 22 -15.75 -10.05 1.36
C PHE A 22 -14.90 -11.19 0.82
N ILE A 23 -13.63 -10.92 0.54
CA ILE A 23 -12.65 -11.96 0.23
C ILE A 23 -11.55 -11.88 1.27
N ALA A 24 -11.47 -12.87 2.16
CA ALA A 24 -10.35 -13.03 3.08
C ALA A 24 -9.21 -13.78 2.36
N PHE A 25 -8.02 -13.23 2.38
CA PHE A 25 -6.82 -13.81 1.80
C PHE A 25 -5.93 -14.43 2.87
N SER A 26 -5.69 -15.72 2.74
CA SER A 26 -4.51 -16.35 3.31
C SER A 26 -3.58 -16.72 2.15
N LEU A 27 -2.44 -16.05 2.04
CA LEU A 27 -1.39 -16.41 1.08
C LEU A 27 -0.46 -17.43 1.71
N PRO A 28 -0.05 -18.48 0.98
CA PRO A 28 0.94 -19.41 1.50
C PRO A 28 2.32 -18.74 1.60
N LEU A 29 3.00 -18.93 2.73
CA LEU A 29 4.40 -18.60 2.88
C LEU A 29 5.22 -19.44 1.87
N SER A 30 5.86 -18.79 0.90
CA SER A 30 6.93 -19.40 0.13
C SER A 30 8.17 -18.51 0.19
N GLY A 31 9.21 -19.03 0.85
CA GLY A 31 10.61 -18.64 0.67
C GLY A 31 11.09 -17.54 1.60
N GLN A 32 11.60 -17.92 2.77
CA GLN A 32 12.61 -17.14 3.48
C GLN A 32 13.88 -17.08 2.65
N ASP A 33 14.08 -16.03 1.88
CA ASP A 33 15.42 -15.58 1.52
C ASP A 33 15.89 -14.60 2.58
N ASN A 34 16.74 -15.09 3.49
CA ASN A 34 17.50 -14.30 4.45
C ASN A 34 18.51 -13.42 3.69
N ASN A 35 18.06 -12.32 3.10
CA ASN A 35 18.92 -11.26 2.57
C ASN A 35 18.61 -9.97 3.35
N ASN A 36 19.16 -9.90 4.57
CA ASN A 36 19.06 -8.77 5.51
C ASN A 36 19.96 -7.57 5.10
N GLY A 37 20.32 -7.45 3.83
CA GLY A 37 21.05 -6.32 3.30
C GLY A 37 20.12 -5.12 3.05
N SER A 38 20.57 -3.92 3.42
CA SER A 38 19.87 -2.68 3.08
C SER A 38 19.67 -2.56 1.56
N ILE A 39 18.75 -1.70 1.11
CA ILE A 39 18.60 -1.40 -0.33
C ILE A 39 19.91 -0.89 -0.91
N PHE A 40 20.69 -0.14 -0.13
CA PHE A 40 22.01 0.32 -0.50
C PHE A 40 22.93 -0.87 -0.85
N ASP A 41 23.02 -1.88 0.03
CA ASP A 41 23.87 -3.07 -0.16
C ASP A 41 23.47 -3.88 -1.40
N ARG A 42 22.19 -3.86 -1.76
CA ARG A 42 21.70 -4.53 -2.98
C ARG A 42 22.07 -3.80 -4.26
N TRP A 43 22.28 -2.49 -4.19
CA TRP A 43 22.64 -1.67 -5.34
C TRP A 43 24.14 -1.49 -5.47
N ASP A 44 24.88 -1.50 -4.38
CA ASP A 44 26.34 -1.51 -4.32
C ASP A 44 26.87 -2.86 -4.79
N LYS A 45 27.09 -2.97 -6.09
CA LYS A 45 27.45 -4.23 -6.76
C LYS A 45 28.95 -4.53 -6.65
N ASN A 46 29.75 -3.50 -6.54
CA ASN A 46 31.21 -3.61 -6.46
C ASN A 46 31.71 -3.66 -5.01
N GLY A 47 30.85 -3.38 -4.01
CA GLY A 47 31.15 -3.46 -2.59
C GLY A 47 32.05 -2.33 -2.08
N ASP A 48 32.12 -1.18 -2.81
CA ASP A 48 32.98 -0.08 -2.44
C ASP A 48 32.32 0.91 -1.45
N ASN A 49 31.12 0.61 -0.97
CA ASN A 49 30.29 1.44 -0.10
C ASN A 49 29.89 2.79 -0.70
N LYS A 50 29.83 2.88 -2.02
CA LYS A 50 29.36 4.02 -2.78
C LYS A 50 28.44 3.56 -3.89
N LEU A 51 27.45 4.36 -4.26
CA LEU A 51 26.59 4.05 -5.40
C LEU A 51 26.88 4.99 -6.56
N GLN A 52 27.21 4.41 -7.68
CA GLN A 52 27.36 5.12 -8.96
C GLN A 52 26.04 5.06 -9.77
N PRO A 53 25.82 5.98 -10.73
CA PRO A 53 24.63 5.93 -11.59
C PRO A 53 24.43 4.60 -12.32
N SER A 54 25.53 3.90 -12.64
CA SER A 54 25.52 2.59 -13.29
C SER A 54 24.97 1.46 -12.42
N GLU A 55 25.08 1.57 -11.11
CA GLU A 55 24.63 0.58 -10.11
C GLU A 55 23.16 0.76 -9.76
N LEU A 56 22.65 1.98 -9.94
CA LEU A 56 21.26 2.28 -9.67
C LEU A 56 20.34 1.63 -10.72
N PRO A 57 19.22 1.07 -10.29
CA PRO A 57 18.19 0.65 -11.23
C PRO A 57 17.70 1.86 -12.05
N PRO A 58 17.27 1.67 -13.31
CA PRO A 58 16.90 2.77 -14.22
C PRO A 58 15.93 3.78 -13.63
N LYS A 59 15.02 3.33 -12.77
CA LYS A 59 14.02 4.18 -12.10
C LYS A 59 14.60 5.06 -10.98
N ALA A 60 15.73 4.69 -10.39
CA ALA A 60 16.37 5.47 -9.34
C ALA A 60 17.36 6.50 -9.89
N ARG A 61 17.90 6.30 -11.09
CA ARG A 61 18.88 7.18 -11.74
C ARG A 61 18.47 8.65 -11.84
N PRO A 62 17.20 9.01 -12.14
CA PRO A 62 16.80 10.43 -12.19
C PRO A 62 16.93 11.16 -10.85
N ASN A 63 16.99 10.43 -9.74
CA ASN A 63 17.16 11.00 -8.41
C ASN A 63 18.63 11.05 -7.95
N PHE A 64 19.57 10.56 -8.75
CA PHE A 64 20.98 10.51 -8.40
C PHE A 64 21.51 11.86 -7.91
N ASN A 65 21.40 12.92 -8.75
CA ASN A 65 21.88 14.26 -8.41
C ASN A 65 21.18 14.91 -7.19
N LYS A 66 20.02 14.38 -6.79
CA LYS A 66 19.31 14.84 -5.58
C LYS A 66 19.81 14.10 -4.33
N ALA A 67 20.31 12.90 -4.50
CA ALA A 67 20.86 12.07 -3.45
C ALA A 67 22.35 12.37 -3.20
N ASP A 68 23.12 12.55 -4.27
CA ASP A 68 24.50 13.04 -4.26
C ASP A 68 24.52 14.52 -3.85
N SER A 69 24.58 14.76 -2.54
CA SER A 69 24.40 16.09 -1.96
C SER A 69 25.68 16.95 -1.99
N ASN A 70 26.83 16.32 -2.09
CA ASN A 70 28.14 16.97 -2.16
C ASN A 70 28.65 17.10 -3.61
N SER A 71 27.94 16.48 -4.56
CA SER A 71 28.25 16.49 -6.00
C SER A 71 29.62 15.88 -6.33
N ASP A 72 30.03 14.84 -5.59
CA ASP A 72 31.29 14.13 -5.82
C ASP A 72 31.17 13.00 -6.86
N GLY A 73 29.95 12.78 -7.41
CA GLY A 73 29.67 11.76 -8.42
C GLY A 73 29.33 10.39 -7.84
N PHE A 74 29.15 10.27 -6.55
CA PHE A 74 28.79 9.07 -5.84
C PHE A 74 27.69 9.36 -4.81
N ILE A 75 26.94 8.35 -4.40
CA ILE A 75 26.04 8.42 -3.25
C ILE A 75 26.67 7.58 -2.14
N SER A 76 27.10 8.19 -1.06
CA SER A 76 27.56 7.52 0.16
C SER A 76 26.37 6.92 0.93
N ARG A 77 26.64 6.07 1.92
CA ARG A 77 25.59 5.52 2.81
C ARG A 77 24.88 6.63 3.60
N GLU A 78 25.61 7.63 4.02
CA GLU A 78 25.09 8.80 4.74
C GLU A 78 24.15 9.62 3.86
N GLU A 79 24.51 9.82 2.60
CA GLU A 79 23.70 10.55 1.62
C GLU A 79 22.44 9.76 1.23
N ASP A 80 22.56 8.46 0.98
CA ASP A 80 21.41 7.59 0.74
C ASP A 80 20.44 7.60 1.93
N HIS A 81 20.98 7.46 3.15
CA HIS A 81 20.17 7.53 4.36
C HIS A 81 19.50 8.91 4.53
N ALA A 82 20.28 10.01 4.35
CA ALA A 82 19.73 11.36 4.43
C ALA A 82 18.70 11.64 3.35
N PHE A 83 18.92 11.16 2.12
CA PHE A 83 17.98 11.30 1.02
C PHE A 83 16.69 10.50 1.28
N ARG A 84 16.80 9.26 1.72
CA ARG A 84 15.64 8.44 2.09
C ARG A 84 14.88 9.02 3.27
N LYS A 85 15.59 9.58 4.25
CA LYS A 85 14.98 10.30 5.38
C LYS A 85 14.25 11.56 4.91
N LYS A 86 14.81 12.32 3.93
CA LYS A 86 14.10 13.45 3.30
C LYS A 86 12.86 12.99 2.51
N LEU A 87 12.94 11.87 1.80
CA LEU A 87 11.78 11.28 1.12
C LEU A 87 10.74 10.81 2.14
N LYS A 88 11.15 10.12 3.21
CA LYS A 88 10.25 9.75 4.32
C LYS A 88 9.63 10.97 5.00
N ASN A 89 10.38 12.06 5.17
CA ASN A 89 9.85 13.30 5.76
C ASN A 89 8.95 14.09 4.81
N LYS A 90 9.17 14.03 3.48
CA LYS A 90 8.23 14.55 2.48
C LYS A 90 6.97 13.70 2.39
N SER A 91 7.06 12.41 2.66
CA SER A 91 5.94 11.48 2.75
C SER A 91 5.43 11.32 4.19
N LYS A 92 5.88 12.15 5.15
CA LYS A 92 5.27 12.15 6.48
C LYS A 92 3.82 12.57 6.30
N PRO A 93 2.87 11.65 6.55
CA PRO A 93 1.47 11.95 6.33
C PRO A 93 1.07 13.12 7.25
N THR A 94 0.28 14.03 6.72
CA THR A 94 -0.36 15.05 7.56
C THR A 94 -1.35 14.33 8.45
N THR A 95 -1.09 14.32 9.76
CA THR A 95 -2.05 13.77 10.72
C THR A 95 -3.21 14.74 10.83
N ASN A 96 -4.39 14.31 10.40
CA ASN A 96 -5.62 15.06 10.59
C ASN A 96 -6.51 14.24 11.54
N THR A 97 -6.69 14.71 12.76
CA THR A 97 -7.51 14.04 13.77
C THR A 97 -8.99 14.21 13.39
N GLN A 98 -9.56 13.18 12.77
CA GLN A 98 -10.95 13.21 12.30
C GLN A 98 -11.95 12.74 13.35
N SER A 99 -11.49 11.96 14.33
CA SER A 99 -12.26 11.57 15.52
C SER A 99 -11.33 11.43 16.71
N ASP A 100 -11.89 11.45 17.92
CA ASP A 100 -11.11 11.23 19.15
C ASP A 100 -10.57 9.80 19.26
N GLU A 101 -11.05 8.86 18.43
CA GLU A 101 -10.73 7.45 18.49
C GLU A 101 -9.77 6.98 17.37
N VAL A 102 -9.56 7.77 16.31
CA VAL A 102 -8.80 7.37 15.12
C VAL A 102 -7.78 8.42 14.71
N ASP A 103 -6.56 8.00 14.45
CA ASP A 103 -5.54 8.80 13.76
C ASP A 103 -5.63 8.58 12.26
N LEU A 104 -5.80 9.66 11.50
CA LEU A 104 -5.85 9.65 10.05
C LEU A 104 -4.53 10.17 9.47
N LEU A 105 -3.77 9.28 8.83
CA LEU A 105 -2.56 9.60 8.10
C LEU A 105 -2.88 9.71 6.61
N GLN A 106 -2.71 10.90 6.03
CA GLN A 106 -3.15 11.17 4.65
C GLN A 106 -2.00 11.30 3.67
N ASN A 107 -2.30 10.98 2.40
CA ASN A 107 -1.42 11.19 1.25
C ASN A 107 -0.07 10.48 1.35
N ILE A 108 -0.07 9.24 1.80
CA ILE A 108 1.11 8.38 1.84
C ILE A 108 1.40 7.90 0.41
N PHE A 109 2.53 8.28 -0.15
CA PHE A 109 2.95 7.86 -1.49
C PHE A 109 3.47 6.42 -1.49
N TYR A 110 2.82 5.52 -2.23
CA TYR A 110 3.21 4.11 -2.31
C TYR A 110 4.03 3.78 -3.58
N ALA A 111 4.09 4.69 -4.55
CA ALA A 111 4.68 4.44 -5.86
C ALA A 111 6.06 5.10 -6.08
N ASN A 112 6.65 5.70 -5.04
CA ASN A 112 7.93 6.44 -5.10
C ASN A 112 7.94 7.57 -6.16
N ASN A 113 6.83 8.27 -6.30
CA ASN A 113 6.68 9.44 -7.15
C ASN A 113 5.78 10.49 -6.47
N ASP A 114 5.59 11.64 -7.10
CA ASP A 114 4.80 12.75 -6.54
C ASP A 114 3.34 12.73 -7.08
N ASN A 115 2.84 11.60 -7.59
CA ASN A 115 1.50 11.52 -8.13
C ASN A 115 0.47 11.36 -7.00
N LEU A 116 -0.36 12.37 -6.77
CA LEU A 116 -1.39 12.37 -5.73
C LEU A 116 -2.46 11.29 -5.91
N ARG A 117 -2.63 10.75 -7.12
CA ARG A 117 -3.51 9.59 -7.36
C ARG A 117 -2.90 8.30 -6.83
N GLN A 118 -1.58 8.23 -6.75
CA GLN A 118 -0.83 7.08 -6.26
C GLN A 118 -0.49 7.23 -4.77
N THR A 119 -1.47 7.63 -3.99
CA THR A 119 -1.39 7.74 -2.53
C THR A 119 -2.46 6.89 -1.85
N LEU A 120 -2.18 6.53 -0.61
CA LEU A 120 -3.17 5.93 0.28
C LEU A 120 -3.33 6.78 1.56
N ASP A 121 -4.44 6.60 2.25
CA ASP A 121 -4.62 7.10 3.61
C ASP A 121 -4.75 5.92 4.57
N LEU A 122 -4.13 6.03 5.76
CA LEU A 122 -4.26 5.08 6.83
C LEU A 122 -5.14 5.64 7.95
N LEU A 123 -6.02 4.79 8.44
CA LEU A 123 -6.83 5.02 9.63
C LEU A 123 -6.31 4.07 10.72
N ILE A 124 -5.80 4.61 11.80
CA ILE A 124 -5.16 3.86 12.87
C ILE A 124 -5.95 4.08 14.16
N PRO A 125 -6.43 3.01 14.83
CA PRO A 125 -7.13 3.18 16.09
C PRO A 125 -6.17 3.67 17.18
N LYS A 126 -6.56 4.70 17.93
CA LYS A 126 -5.77 5.18 19.09
C LYS A 126 -5.77 4.17 20.23
N LYS A 127 -6.86 3.42 20.39
CA LYS A 127 -6.99 2.36 21.37
C LYS A 127 -7.01 1.01 20.68
N ARG A 128 -5.85 0.39 20.56
CA ARG A 128 -5.69 -0.92 19.93
C ARG A 128 -6.07 -2.05 20.89
N LYS A 129 -6.73 -3.08 20.38
CA LYS A 129 -7.04 -4.31 21.13
C LYS A 129 -5.89 -5.33 21.11
N LYS A 130 -4.96 -5.20 20.15
CA LYS A 130 -3.74 -6.01 20.00
C LYS A 130 -2.63 -5.15 19.42
N GLU A 131 -1.39 -5.61 19.52
CA GLU A 131 -0.22 -4.94 18.95
C GLU A 131 -0.32 -4.89 17.42
N ASN A 132 -0.50 -6.05 16.78
CA ASN A 132 -0.72 -6.16 15.34
C ASN A 132 -2.19 -6.44 15.04
N LEU A 133 -2.78 -5.60 14.18
CA LEU A 133 -4.19 -5.66 13.83
C LEU A 133 -4.38 -6.09 12.37
N PRO A 134 -5.42 -6.88 12.08
CA PRO A 134 -5.88 -7.05 10.71
C PRO A 134 -6.10 -5.70 10.03
N ILE A 135 -5.84 -5.64 8.73
CA ILE A 135 -6.10 -4.44 7.94
C ILE A 135 -7.27 -4.64 6.99
N ILE A 136 -8.12 -3.63 6.90
CA ILE A 136 -9.21 -3.56 5.92
C ILE A 136 -8.87 -2.46 4.91
N VAL A 137 -8.83 -2.85 3.64
CA VAL A 137 -8.51 -1.96 2.52
C VAL A 137 -9.77 -1.60 1.75
N TYR A 138 -9.98 -0.30 1.51
CA TYR A 138 -11.05 0.18 0.64
C TYR A 138 -10.51 0.71 -0.69
N ILE A 139 -11.16 0.32 -1.79
CA ILE A 139 -10.86 0.81 -3.14
C ILE A 139 -12.10 1.49 -3.71
N HIS A 140 -11.97 2.76 -4.10
CA HIS A 140 -13.10 3.56 -4.56
C HIS A 140 -13.61 3.14 -5.93
N GLY A 141 -14.90 3.38 -6.18
CA GLY A 141 -15.52 3.24 -7.50
C GLY A 141 -15.35 4.48 -8.37
N GLY A 142 -16.16 4.57 -9.42
CA GLY A 142 -16.18 5.71 -10.34
C GLY A 142 -15.84 5.34 -11.78
N ALA A 143 -16.13 4.10 -12.20
CA ALA A 143 -15.91 3.57 -13.56
C ALA A 143 -14.46 3.77 -14.04
N TRP A 144 -13.48 3.76 -13.13
CA TRP A 144 -12.05 4.06 -13.37
C TRP A 144 -11.78 5.47 -13.94
N LYS A 145 -12.80 6.31 -14.09
CA LYS A 145 -12.75 7.65 -14.70
C LYS A 145 -12.86 8.76 -13.66
N SER A 146 -13.37 8.46 -12.47
CA SER A 146 -13.64 9.43 -11.40
C SER A 146 -13.51 8.79 -10.03
N GLY A 147 -13.76 9.57 -8.98
CA GLY A 147 -13.64 9.14 -7.58
C GLY A 147 -12.28 9.42 -6.99
N ASN A 148 -12.15 9.18 -5.70
CA ASN A 148 -10.91 9.33 -4.94
C ASN A 148 -10.98 8.52 -3.64
N LYS A 149 -9.82 8.35 -3.00
CA LYS A 149 -9.64 7.58 -1.76
C LYS A 149 -10.42 8.12 -0.55
N ASN A 150 -10.74 9.43 -0.52
CA ASN A 150 -11.47 10.02 0.61
C ASN A 150 -12.83 9.36 0.85
N GLN A 151 -13.43 8.73 -0.17
CA GLN A 151 -14.67 7.97 -0.03
C GLN A 151 -14.54 6.82 0.97
N GLY A 152 -13.35 6.24 1.11
CA GLY A 152 -13.10 5.10 1.99
C GLY A 152 -13.14 5.46 3.47
N ILE A 153 -12.82 6.69 3.84
CA ILE A 153 -12.70 7.09 5.24
C ILE A 153 -13.99 6.77 6.01
N ARG A 154 -15.14 7.21 5.51
CA ARG A 154 -16.44 6.97 6.15
C ARG A 154 -16.82 5.48 6.22
N HIS A 155 -16.35 4.67 5.28
CA HIS A 155 -16.63 3.24 5.25
C HIS A 155 -15.74 2.45 6.21
N LEU A 156 -14.53 2.94 6.45
CA LEU A 156 -13.54 2.30 7.30
C LEU A 156 -13.67 2.72 8.77
N SER A 157 -14.09 3.96 9.05
CA SER A 157 -14.16 4.51 10.41
C SER A 157 -14.84 3.58 11.43
N PRO A 158 -16.03 2.99 11.16
CA PRO A 158 -16.68 2.13 12.16
C PRO A 158 -15.87 0.88 12.54
N PHE A 159 -15.11 0.33 11.58
CA PHE A 159 -14.24 -0.81 11.84
C PHE A 159 -13.01 -0.41 12.66
N VAL A 160 -12.39 0.73 12.31
CA VAL A 160 -11.18 1.21 12.99
C VAL A 160 -11.49 1.71 14.40
N GLU A 161 -12.59 2.43 14.59
CA GLU A 161 -13.06 2.91 15.91
C GLU A 161 -13.29 1.77 16.90
N SER A 162 -13.61 0.56 16.43
CA SER A 162 -13.71 -0.63 17.26
C SER A 162 -12.40 -1.02 17.94
N GLY A 163 -11.25 -0.55 17.45
CA GLY A 163 -9.90 -0.90 17.91
C GLY A 163 -9.40 -2.26 17.45
N HIS A 164 -10.15 -2.96 16.60
CA HIS A 164 -9.81 -4.30 16.10
C HIS A 164 -9.13 -4.31 14.74
N TYR A 165 -9.16 -3.20 14.00
CA TYR A 165 -8.68 -3.11 12.62
C TYR A 165 -7.89 -1.83 12.38
N VAL A 166 -6.89 -1.91 11.50
CA VAL A 166 -6.34 -0.78 10.77
C VAL A 166 -7.14 -0.62 9.49
N GLY A 167 -7.38 0.60 9.03
CA GLY A 167 -8.03 0.87 7.75
C GLY A 167 -7.05 1.48 6.76
N ALA A 168 -7.13 1.12 5.48
CA ALA A 168 -6.45 1.80 4.40
C ALA A 168 -7.41 2.12 3.26
N THR A 169 -7.35 3.34 2.72
CA THR A 169 -8.09 3.67 1.50
C THR A 169 -7.11 4.07 0.41
N ILE A 170 -7.24 3.42 -0.76
CA ILE A 170 -6.27 3.49 -1.86
C ILE A 170 -6.80 4.40 -2.96
N GLY A 171 -5.98 5.39 -3.37
CA GLY A 171 -6.12 6.09 -4.63
C GLY A 171 -5.41 5.32 -5.75
N TYR A 172 -5.85 5.51 -6.97
CA TYR A 172 -5.24 4.92 -8.17
C TYR A 172 -5.42 5.87 -9.36
N ARG A 173 -4.53 5.79 -10.37
CA ARG A 173 -4.61 6.60 -11.57
C ARG A 173 -5.90 6.31 -12.33
N LEU A 174 -6.58 7.36 -12.75
CA LEU A 174 -7.80 7.23 -13.54
C LEU A 174 -7.48 6.95 -15.01
N SER A 175 -8.46 6.46 -15.76
CA SER A 175 -8.28 6.07 -17.17
C SER A 175 -7.96 7.25 -18.10
N SER A 176 -8.27 8.48 -17.69
CA SER A 176 -7.85 9.72 -18.37
C SER A 176 -6.36 10.00 -18.20
N GLU A 177 -5.74 9.50 -17.13
CA GLU A 177 -4.33 9.69 -16.82
C GLU A 177 -3.49 8.51 -17.31
N SER A 178 -3.99 7.29 -17.13
CA SER A 178 -3.29 6.08 -17.53
C SER A 178 -4.27 4.96 -17.86
N LYS A 179 -4.04 4.27 -18.98
CA LYS A 179 -4.89 3.17 -19.44
C LYS A 179 -4.69 1.91 -18.58
N TRP A 180 -5.65 0.98 -18.70
CA TRP A 180 -5.50 -0.37 -18.16
C TRP A 180 -4.20 -1.02 -18.69
N PRO A 181 -3.42 -1.73 -17.85
CA PRO A 181 -3.72 -2.21 -16.50
C PRO A 181 -3.18 -1.31 -15.36
N SER A 182 -2.94 -0.03 -15.60
CA SER A 182 -2.33 0.88 -14.59
C SER A 182 -3.09 0.90 -13.26
N GLN A 183 -4.42 0.76 -13.27
CA GLN A 183 -5.25 0.80 -12.07
C GLN A 183 -4.95 -0.38 -11.14
N ILE A 184 -4.81 -1.59 -11.71
CA ILE A 184 -4.46 -2.77 -10.89
C ILE A 184 -2.99 -2.75 -10.46
N HIS A 185 -2.09 -2.21 -11.27
CA HIS A 185 -0.69 -2.02 -10.89
C HIS A 185 -0.57 -1.08 -9.68
N ASP A 186 -1.37 -0.01 -9.65
CA ASP A 186 -1.42 0.94 -8.55
C ASP A 186 -1.95 0.26 -7.27
N CYS A 187 -3.05 -0.47 -7.36
CA CYS A 187 -3.62 -1.20 -6.23
C CYS A 187 -2.63 -2.24 -5.66
N LYS A 188 -1.97 -3.03 -6.52
CA LYS A 188 -0.96 -4.00 -6.08
C LYS A 188 0.25 -3.32 -5.44
N ALA A 189 0.71 -2.19 -5.99
CA ALA A 189 1.79 -1.42 -5.39
C ALA A 189 1.42 -0.90 -3.99
N ALA A 190 0.18 -0.46 -3.79
CA ALA A 190 -0.31 -0.03 -2.49
C ALA A 190 -0.36 -1.19 -1.48
N ILE A 191 -0.82 -2.38 -1.89
CA ILE A 191 -0.81 -3.58 -1.03
C ILE A 191 0.63 -3.96 -0.65
N ARG A 192 1.57 -3.96 -1.61
CA ARG A 192 2.99 -4.22 -1.31
C ARG A 192 3.58 -3.19 -0.36
N TRP A 193 3.19 -1.92 -0.50
CA TRP A 193 3.61 -0.88 0.42
C TRP A 193 3.10 -1.15 1.85
N LEU A 194 1.83 -1.53 1.99
CA LEU A 194 1.24 -1.89 3.29
C LEU A 194 1.97 -3.06 3.94
N LYS A 195 2.28 -4.11 3.18
CA LYS A 195 3.06 -5.25 3.68
C LYS A 195 4.47 -4.85 4.12
N GLY A 196 5.16 -4.06 3.29
CA GLY A 196 6.55 -3.65 3.56
C GLY A 196 6.70 -2.62 4.69
N ASN A 197 5.61 -1.98 5.14
CA ASN A 197 5.61 -1.06 6.29
C ASN A 197 4.74 -1.58 7.45
N ALA A 198 4.39 -2.85 7.44
CA ALA A 198 3.45 -3.43 8.39
C ALA A 198 3.90 -3.30 9.85
N GLU A 199 5.19 -3.49 10.12
CA GLU A 199 5.78 -3.33 11.46
C GLU A 199 5.62 -1.91 11.98
N GLU A 200 5.88 -0.90 11.14
CA GLU A 200 5.78 0.52 11.53
C GLU A 200 4.36 0.90 11.96
N TYR A 201 3.35 0.32 11.31
CA TYR A 201 1.94 0.65 11.56
C TYR A 201 1.20 -0.40 12.39
N GLY A 202 1.88 -1.46 12.84
CA GLY A 202 1.29 -2.56 13.62
C GLY A 202 0.19 -3.27 12.83
N ILE A 203 0.49 -3.70 11.61
CA ILE A 203 -0.40 -4.42 10.70
C ILE A 203 -0.05 -5.90 10.71
N ASP A 204 -1.06 -6.75 10.85
CA ASP A 204 -0.96 -8.20 10.65
C ASP A 204 -1.08 -8.51 9.15
N ILE A 205 0.05 -8.77 8.48
CA ILE A 205 0.09 -9.03 7.03
C ILE A 205 -0.60 -10.31 6.61
N GLU A 206 -0.83 -11.24 7.53
CA GLU A 206 -1.56 -12.48 7.27
C GLU A 206 -3.08 -12.26 7.23
N LYS A 207 -3.54 -11.07 7.63
CA LYS A 207 -4.95 -10.72 7.73
C LYS A 207 -5.26 -9.42 7.00
N ILE A 208 -5.15 -9.46 5.68
CA ILE A 208 -5.50 -8.34 4.80
C ILE A 208 -6.85 -8.64 4.15
N GLY A 209 -7.87 -7.87 4.51
CA GLY A 209 -9.17 -7.87 3.82
C GLY A 209 -9.30 -6.66 2.90
N ALA A 210 -10.00 -6.81 1.78
CA ALA A 210 -10.27 -5.70 0.88
C ALA A 210 -11.72 -5.68 0.42
N PHE A 211 -12.28 -4.48 0.26
CA PHE A 211 -13.59 -4.29 -0.34
C PHE A 211 -13.62 -3.01 -1.17
N GLY A 212 -14.60 -2.90 -2.04
CA GLY A 212 -14.74 -1.74 -2.89
C GLY A 212 -16.11 -1.70 -3.56
N HIS A 213 -16.47 -0.54 -4.10
CA HIS A 213 -17.74 -0.33 -4.79
C HIS A 213 -17.53 -0.24 -6.30
N SER A 214 -18.38 -0.89 -7.12
CA SER A 214 -18.34 -0.79 -8.60
C SER A 214 -16.95 -1.08 -9.17
N ALA A 215 -16.31 -0.15 -9.85
CA ALA A 215 -14.94 -0.29 -10.37
C ALA A 215 -13.93 -0.67 -9.27
N GLY A 216 -14.12 -0.20 -8.03
CA GLY A 216 -13.31 -0.60 -6.89
C GLY A 216 -13.52 -2.08 -6.53
N GLY A 217 -14.76 -2.58 -6.59
CA GLY A 217 -15.06 -4.01 -6.42
C GLY A 217 -14.40 -4.89 -7.47
N HIS A 218 -14.37 -4.44 -8.74
CA HIS A 218 -13.60 -5.12 -9.79
C HIS A 218 -12.10 -5.17 -9.45
N LEU A 219 -11.51 -4.05 -9.02
CA LEU A 219 -10.08 -4.02 -8.64
C LEU A 219 -9.78 -4.92 -7.44
N VAL A 220 -10.67 -5.01 -6.45
CA VAL A 220 -10.58 -5.96 -5.33
C VAL A 220 -10.60 -7.41 -5.84
N SER A 221 -11.54 -7.75 -6.74
CA SER A 221 -11.60 -9.08 -7.36
C SER A 221 -10.31 -9.39 -8.11
N MET A 222 -9.78 -8.43 -8.86
CA MET A 222 -8.50 -8.56 -9.57
C MET A 222 -7.32 -8.75 -8.63
N LEU A 223 -7.26 -8.04 -7.50
CA LEU A 223 -6.25 -8.28 -6.46
C LEU A 223 -6.26 -9.74 -6.03
N GLY A 224 -7.47 -10.29 -5.83
CA GLY A 224 -7.67 -11.62 -5.35
C GLY A 224 -7.39 -12.75 -6.31
N THR A 225 -7.54 -12.52 -7.59
CA THR A 225 -7.53 -13.58 -8.61
C THR A 225 -6.35 -13.50 -9.57
N SER A 226 -5.50 -12.47 -9.49
CA SER A 226 -4.41 -12.24 -10.43
C SER A 226 -3.01 -12.27 -9.80
N SER A 227 -2.85 -12.98 -8.67
CA SER A 227 -1.53 -13.20 -8.08
C SER A 227 -0.64 -13.97 -9.05
N GLY A 228 0.61 -13.50 -9.24
CA GLY A 228 1.59 -14.13 -10.13
C GLY A 228 1.37 -13.87 -11.63
N VAL A 229 0.28 -13.18 -12.02
CA VAL A 229 0.08 -12.79 -13.42
C VAL A 229 0.98 -11.61 -13.77
N LYS A 230 2.14 -11.88 -14.38
CA LYS A 230 3.23 -10.91 -14.63
C LYS A 230 2.76 -9.57 -15.24
N THR A 231 1.84 -9.62 -16.19
CA THR A 231 1.29 -8.42 -16.85
C THR A 231 0.44 -7.55 -15.93
N LEU A 232 -0.06 -8.09 -14.82
CA LEU A 232 -0.93 -7.43 -13.86
C LEU A 232 -0.21 -7.09 -12.54
N GLU A 233 1.01 -7.61 -12.29
CA GLU A 233 1.77 -7.29 -11.08
C GLU A 233 2.28 -5.85 -11.09
N GLY A 234 2.75 -5.36 -12.22
CA GLY A 234 3.41 -4.07 -12.32
C GLY A 234 4.73 -4.03 -11.53
N SER A 235 5.43 -2.92 -11.65
CA SER A 235 6.75 -2.72 -11.03
C SER A 235 6.86 -1.40 -10.27
N LEU A 236 5.72 -0.87 -9.80
CA LEU A 236 5.65 0.40 -9.07
C LEU A 236 6.06 0.21 -7.60
N GLY A 237 6.65 1.27 -7.02
CA GLY A 237 7.04 1.29 -5.62
C GLY A 237 8.35 0.54 -5.34
N GLN A 238 8.74 0.53 -4.08
CA GLN A 238 10.01 -0.07 -3.62
C GLN A 238 9.87 -1.55 -3.21
N TYR A 239 8.66 -2.02 -2.93
CA TYR A 239 8.37 -3.36 -2.39
C TYR A 239 7.89 -4.32 -3.48
N THR A 240 8.63 -4.40 -4.60
CA THR A 240 8.20 -5.22 -5.77
C THR A 240 8.23 -6.73 -5.52
N LYS A 241 8.84 -7.19 -4.43
CA LYS A 241 8.91 -8.60 -4.05
C LYS A 241 7.84 -9.04 -3.05
N GLU A 242 7.05 -8.11 -2.51
CA GLU A 242 6.04 -8.35 -1.47
C GLU A 242 4.65 -8.72 -2.05
N SER A 243 4.60 -9.25 -3.26
CA SER A 243 3.33 -9.61 -3.95
C SER A 243 2.69 -10.85 -3.38
#